data_189bc19fa777f00597184822149c364d
#
_entry.id   189bc19fa777f00597184822149c364d
#
_cell.length_a   1.000
_cell.length_b   1.000
_cell.length_c   1.000
_cell.angle_alpha   90.00
_cell.angle_beta   90.00
_cell.angle_gamma   90.00
#
_symmetry.space_group_name_H-M   'P 1'
#
loop_
_entity.id
_entity.type
_entity.pdbx_description
1 polymer ?
#
loop_
_entity_poly.entity_id
_entity_poly.type
_entity_poly.pdbx_seq_one_letter_code
_entity_poly.pdbx_strand_id
1 'polypeptide(L)'
;TNDTSQFEYSLAAAVCLDPKRVLQLRQIVKNEDFSIPACAAVFDAAERAVSHGKPFDANIAADGLRDMVDDPRKFLAECIDVTPTLTNSDEYARLLHKRTAERRLRENVLAALDEENPACAVAEICKAYLLDSAGGRLKSVSQALTETLQSLSAEEQTRINTGFPRLDSIVKGFEAGQLIIVGARP
;
A
#
# COMPACT_ATOMS: atom_id res chain seq x y z
N THR A 1 6.40 -0.91 19.78
CA THR A 1 4.97 -1.29 19.86
C THR A 1 4.04 -0.07 19.83
N ASN A 2 4.41 1.05 20.44
CA ASN A 2 3.53 2.24 20.55
C ASN A 2 3.24 2.94 19.19
N ASP A 3 4.17 2.91 18.27
CA ASP A 3 4.06 3.66 16.99
C ASP A 3 3.01 3.07 16.02
N THR A 4 2.82 1.75 16.02
CA THR A 4 1.88 1.08 15.11
C THR A 4 0.43 1.31 15.55
N SER A 5 0.18 1.27 16.86
CA SER A 5 -1.15 1.51 17.43
C SER A 5 -1.68 2.92 17.15
N GLN A 6 -0.80 3.92 17.09
CA GLN A 6 -1.18 5.29 16.73
C GLN A 6 -1.69 5.39 15.30
N PHE A 7 -1.06 4.65 14.37
CA PHE A 7 -1.56 4.61 12.98
C PHE A 7 -2.92 3.94 12.90
N GLU A 8 -3.14 2.84 13.63
CA GLU A 8 -4.43 2.16 13.68
C GLU A 8 -5.53 3.07 14.23
N TYR A 9 -5.26 3.79 15.32
CA TYR A 9 -6.19 4.78 15.89
C TYR A 9 -6.49 5.91 14.90
N SER A 10 -5.45 6.46 14.27
CA SER A 10 -5.62 7.52 13.28
C SER A 10 -6.43 7.09 12.06
N LEU A 11 -6.27 5.85 11.62
CA LEU A 11 -7.03 5.29 10.53
C LEU A 11 -8.50 5.05 10.93
N ALA A 12 -8.76 4.49 12.12
CA ALA A 12 -10.11 4.31 12.65
C ALA A 12 -10.84 5.66 12.80
N ALA A 13 -10.15 6.69 13.32
CA ALA A 13 -10.69 8.04 13.39
C ALA A 13 -10.99 8.62 12.01
N ALA A 14 -10.08 8.45 11.04
CA ALA A 14 -10.26 8.95 9.68
C ALA A 14 -11.53 8.39 9.02
N VAL A 15 -11.81 7.11 9.23
CA VAL A 15 -13.00 6.45 8.67
C VAL A 15 -14.28 6.87 9.42
N CYS A 16 -14.21 7.15 10.73
CA CYS A 16 -15.36 7.67 11.48
C CYS A 16 -15.71 9.10 11.08
N LEU A 17 -14.73 9.93 10.77
CA LEU A 17 -14.91 11.34 10.40
C LEU A 17 -15.24 11.52 8.91
N ASP A 18 -14.66 10.70 8.04
CA ASP A 18 -14.95 10.68 6.61
C ASP A 18 -15.06 9.22 6.11
N PRO A 19 -16.25 8.61 6.22
CA PRO A 19 -16.47 7.20 5.88
C PRO A 19 -16.13 6.84 4.43
N LYS A 20 -16.23 7.79 3.49
CA LYS A 20 -15.94 7.53 2.07
C LYS A 20 -14.48 7.17 1.82
N ARG A 21 -13.57 7.60 2.70
CA ARG A 21 -12.15 7.26 2.64
C ARG A 21 -11.89 5.78 2.82
N VAL A 22 -12.78 5.02 3.46
CA VAL A 22 -12.60 3.59 3.66
C VAL A 22 -12.33 2.85 2.36
N LEU A 23 -13.01 3.20 1.26
CA LEU A 23 -12.83 2.56 -0.04
C LEU A 23 -11.42 2.78 -0.63
N GLN A 24 -10.84 3.96 -0.39
CA GLN A 24 -9.49 4.29 -0.80
C GLN A 24 -8.45 3.60 0.12
N LEU A 25 -8.66 3.67 1.42
CA LEU A 25 -7.76 3.09 2.42
C LEU A 25 -7.72 1.56 2.32
N ARG A 26 -8.84 0.90 1.98
CA ARG A 26 -8.92 -0.56 1.74
C ARG A 26 -8.07 -1.05 0.57
N GLN A 27 -7.71 -0.18 -0.35
CA GLN A 27 -6.75 -0.53 -1.41
C GLN A 27 -5.33 -0.68 -0.87
N ILE A 28 -5.05 -0.12 0.33
CA ILE A 28 -3.74 -0.10 0.95
C ILE A 28 -3.67 -1.08 2.12
N VAL A 29 -4.66 -1.07 3.02
CA VAL A 29 -4.68 -1.88 4.25
C VAL A 29 -5.75 -2.96 4.19
N LYS A 30 -5.39 -4.13 4.73
CA LYS A 30 -6.29 -5.28 4.93
C LYS A 30 -6.61 -5.43 6.42
N ASN A 31 -7.63 -6.22 6.77
CA ASN A 31 -7.95 -6.51 8.18
C ASN A 31 -6.76 -7.09 8.95
N GLU A 32 -5.98 -7.88 8.27
CA GLU A 32 -4.78 -8.51 8.80
C GLU A 32 -3.67 -7.53 9.19
N ASP A 33 -3.70 -6.29 8.71
CA ASP A 33 -2.71 -5.29 9.05
C ASP A 33 -2.95 -4.67 10.43
N PHE A 34 -4.20 -4.77 10.91
CA PHE A 34 -4.56 -4.27 12.23
C PHE A 34 -4.15 -5.24 13.33
N SER A 35 -3.47 -4.75 14.35
CA SER A 35 -3.19 -5.48 15.58
C SER A 35 -4.30 -5.31 16.64
N ILE A 36 -5.09 -4.24 16.50
CA ILE A 36 -6.22 -3.91 17.39
C ILE A 36 -7.53 -4.34 16.72
N PRO A 37 -8.19 -5.42 17.21
CA PRO A 37 -9.41 -5.93 16.59
C PRO A 37 -10.55 -4.90 16.49
N ALA A 38 -10.64 -3.99 17.45
CA ALA A 38 -11.61 -2.91 17.44
C ALA A 38 -11.42 -1.96 16.25
N CYS A 39 -10.17 -1.62 15.89
CA CYS A 39 -9.88 -0.79 14.73
C CYS A 39 -10.28 -1.50 13.41
N ALA A 40 -9.97 -2.79 13.28
CA ALA A 40 -10.39 -3.58 12.14
C ALA A 40 -11.93 -3.63 12.02
N ALA A 41 -12.64 -3.81 13.14
CA ALA A 41 -14.10 -3.84 13.17
C ALA A 41 -14.73 -2.50 12.74
N VAL A 42 -14.14 -1.37 13.12
CA VAL A 42 -14.58 -0.03 12.64
C VAL A 42 -14.45 0.06 11.13
N PHE A 43 -13.32 -0.38 10.57
CA PHE A 43 -13.11 -0.40 9.12
C PHE A 43 -14.13 -1.28 8.40
N ASP A 44 -14.39 -2.49 8.88
CA ASP A 44 -15.37 -3.40 8.30
C ASP A 44 -16.80 -2.86 8.36
N ALA A 45 -17.15 -2.22 9.47
CA ALA A 45 -18.45 -1.59 9.63
C ALA A 45 -18.64 -0.41 8.67
N ALA A 46 -17.62 0.44 8.53
CA ALA A 46 -17.63 1.56 7.62
C ALA A 46 -17.71 1.11 6.15
N GLU A 47 -16.89 0.12 5.76
CA GLU A 47 -16.90 -0.42 4.40
C GLU A 47 -18.28 -0.99 4.04
N ARG A 48 -18.88 -1.76 4.93
CA ARG A 48 -20.25 -2.28 4.75
C ARG A 48 -21.29 -1.18 4.64
N ALA A 49 -21.20 -0.15 5.48
CA ALA A 49 -22.14 0.97 5.44
C ALA A 49 -22.02 1.75 4.12
N VAL A 50 -20.81 2.11 3.71
CA VAL A 50 -20.55 2.85 2.47
C VAL A 50 -20.97 2.05 1.25
N SER A 51 -20.65 0.74 1.21
CA SER A 51 -21.03 -0.15 0.09
C SER A 51 -22.54 -0.28 -0.07
N HIS A 52 -23.30 -0.16 1.03
CA HIS A 52 -24.78 -0.21 1.01
C HIS A 52 -25.43 1.19 0.98
N GLY A 53 -24.65 2.25 0.84
CA GLY A 53 -25.15 3.63 0.84
C GLY A 53 -25.79 4.06 2.16
N LYS A 54 -25.41 3.42 3.27
CA LYS A 54 -25.90 3.75 4.61
C LYS A 54 -25.02 4.81 5.27
N PRO A 55 -25.58 5.66 6.15
CA PRO A 55 -24.78 6.59 6.94
C PRO A 55 -23.89 5.80 7.90
N PHE A 56 -22.70 6.36 8.17
CA PHE A 56 -21.75 5.84 9.14
C PHE A 56 -21.09 7.02 9.86
N ASP A 57 -20.98 6.93 11.16
CA ASP A 57 -20.32 7.88 12.03
C ASP A 57 -19.77 7.19 13.29
N ALA A 58 -19.11 7.95 14.16
CA ALA A 58 -18.55 7.43 15.40
C ALA A 58 -19.62 6.82 16.35
N ASN A 59 -20.88 7.28 16.34
CA ASN A 59 -21.92 6.73 17.17
C ASN A 59 -22.37 5.35 16.67
N ILE A 60 -22.49 5.20 15.35
CA ILE A 60 -22.82 3.91 14.70
C ILE A 60 -21.65 2.94 14.90
N ALA A 61 -20.41 3.40 14.77
CA ALA A 61 -19.23 2.61 15.06
C ALA A 61 -19.20 2.11 16.50
N ALA A 62 -19.51 2.98 17.47
CA ALA A 62 -19.57 2.64 18.89
C ALA A 62 -20.59 1.54 19.20
N ASP A 63 -21.72 1.54 18.51
CA ASP A 63 -22.73 0.49 18.68
C ASP A 63 -22.21 -0.88 18.25
N GLY A 64 -21.46 -0.93 17.16
CA GLY A 64 -20.83 -2.16 16.64
C GLY A 64 -19.65 -2.69 17.46
N LEU A 65 -19.11 -1.89 18.40
CA LEU A 65 -17.96 -2.26 19.23
C LEU A 65 -18.32 -2.72 20.65
N ARG A 66 -19.62 -2.80 21.01
CA ARG A 66 -20.08 -3.07 22.38
C ARG A 66 -19.56 -4.37 22.99
N ASP A 67 -19.37 -5.38 22.14
CA ASP A 67 -18.90 -6.70 22.59
C ASP A 67 -17.37 -6.83 22.56
N MET A 68 -16.66 -5.81 22.05
CA MET A 68 -15.22 -5.85 21.83
C MET A 68 -14.44 -4.92 22.77
N VAL A 69 -15.08 -3.87 23.26
CA VAL A 69 -14.44 -2.83 24.09
C VAL A 69 -15.38 -2.44 25.22
N ASP A 70 -14.85 -2.25 26.43
CA ASP A 70 -15.65 -1.89 27.62
C ASP A 70 -16.37 -0.54 27.45
N ASP A 71 -15.71 0.46 26.88
CA ASP A 71 -16.27 1.77 26.57
C ASP A 71 -15.97 2.17 25.13
N PRO A 72 -16.82 1.79 24.17
CA PRO A 72 -16.62 2.11 22.76
C PRO A 72 -16.54 3.60 22.44
N ARG A 73 -17.31 4.43 23.17
CA ARG A 73 -17.31 5.87 22.93
C ARG A 73 -16.00 6.50 23.37
N LYS A 74 -15.48 6.10 24.52
CA LYS A 74 -14.18 6.55 25.02
C LYS A 74 -13.06 6.11 24.08
N PHE A 75 -13.08 4.84 23.63
CA PHE A 75 -12.12 4.32 22.66
C PHE A 75 -12.09 5.15 21.37
N LEU A 76 -13.25 5.44 20.78
CA LEU A 76 -13.32 6.24 19.55
C LEU A 76 -12.93 7.71 19.78
N ALA A 77 -13.24 8.28 20.94
CA ALA A 77 -12.76 9.61 21.32
C ALA A 77 -11.23 9.65 21.40
N GLU A 78 -10.61 8.65 22.03
CA GLU A 78 -9.15 8.51 22.08
C GLU A 78 -8.54 8.38 20.67
N CYS A 79 -9.17 7.62 19.76
CA CYS A 79 -8.75 7.53 18.36
C CYS A 79 -8.77 8.90 17.67
N ILE A 80 -9.82 9.69 17.90
CA ILE A 80 -9.97 11.02 17.31
C ILE A 80 -8.95 12.01 17.89
N ASP A 81 -8.75 11.97 19.20
CA ASP A 81 -7.82 12.90 19.90
C ASP A 81 -6.36 12.66 19.48
N VAL A 82 -5.97 11.41 19.21
CA VAL A 82 -4.62 11.07 18.73
C VAL A 82 -4.40 11.48 17.27
N THR A 83 -5.47 11.79 16.53
CA THR A 83 -5.40 12.04 15.09
C THR A 83 -5.24 13.53 14.79
N PRO A 84 -4.03 13.99 14.42
CA PRO A 84 -3.79 15.43 14.21
C PRO A 84 -4.46 15.94 12.93
N THR A 85 -4.58 15.11 11.91
CA THR A 85 -5.15 15.47 10.60
C THR A 85 -5.56 14.24 9.79
N LEU A 86 -6.61 14.40 8.99
CA LEU A 86 -7.07 13.36 8.06
C LEU A 86 -6.24 13.32 6.76
N THR A 87 -5.48 14.36 6.48
CA THR A 87 -4.73 14.49 5.22
C THR A 87 -3.70 13.38 5.04
N ASN A 88 -3.10 12.92 6.14
CA ASN A 88 -2.03 11.93 6.14
C ASN A 88 -2.53 10.47 6.26
N SER A 89 -3.84 10.22 6.20
CA SER A 89 -4.40 8.86 6.39
C SER A 89 -3.85 7.85 5.39
N ASP A 90 -3.63 8.24 4.14
CA ASP A 90 -3.06 7.34 3.12
C ASP A 90 -1.61 6.95 3.47
N GLU A 91 -0.84 7.87 4.03
CA GLU A 91 0.54 7.59 4.44
C GLU A 91 0.56 6.70 5.70
N TYR A 92 -0.33 6.96 6.67
CA TYR A 92 -0.49 6.08 7.83
C TYR A 92 -0.90 4.66 7.42
N ALA A 93 -1.77 4.54 6.43
CA ALA A 93 -2.16 3.24 5.87
C ALA A 93 -0.95 2.50 5.25
N ARG A 94 -0.13 3.19 4.47
CA ARG A 94 1.09 2.61 3.87
C ARG A 94 2.10 2.19 4.93
N LEU A 95 2.32 3.04 5.94
CA LEU A 95 3.24 2.74 7.04
C LEU A 95 2.75 1.55 7.87
N LEU A 96 1.44 1.47 8.17
CA LEU A 96 0.86 0.34 8.87
C LEU A 96 1.05 -0.95 8.08
N HIS A 97 0.66 -0.96 6.81
CA HIS A 97 0.82 -2.13 5.92
C HIS A 97 2.28 -2.58 5.84
N LYS A 98 3.21 -1.65 5.60
CA LYS A 98 4.65 -1.96 5.53
C LYS A 98 5.16 -2.59 6.83
N ARG A 99 4.86 -2.01 7.99
CA ARG A 99 5.32 -2.53 9.29
C ARG A 99 4.73 -3.90 9.60
N THR A 100 3.47 -4.12 9.23
CA THR A 100 2.83 -5.42 9.42
C THR A 100 3.42 -6.48 8.50
N ALA A 101 3.67 -6.13 7.23
CA ALA A 101 4.34 -7.02 6.29
C ALA A 101 5.76 -7.41 6.76
N GLU A 102 6.54 -6.44 7.26
CA GLU A 102 7.87 -6.70 7.83
C GLU A 102 7.82 -7.59 9.08
N ARG A 103 6.84 -7.38 9.95
CA ARG A 103 6.64 -8.22 11.14
C ARG A 103 6.31 -9.65 10.76
N ARG A 104 5.35 -9.85 9.84
CA ARG A 104 4.95 -11.17 9.33
C ARG A 104 6.09 -11.88 8.62
N LEU A 105 6.85 -11.15 7.81
CA LEU A 105 8.03 -11.73 7.18
C LEU A 105 8.97 -12.32 8.23
N ARG A 106 9.25 -11.55 9.29
CA ARG A 106 10.13 -12.00 10.38
C ARG A 106 9.57 -13.23 11.10
N GLU A 107 8.27 -13.22 11.44
CA GLU A 107 7.59 -14.34 12.11
C GLU A 107 7.61 -15.59 11.23
N ASN A 108 7.28 -15.46 9.94
CA ASN A 108 7.26 -16.56 9.00
C ASN A 108 8.66 -17.14 8.73
N VAL A 109 9.69 -16.27 8.63
CA VAL A 109 11.08 -16.73 8.47
C VAL A 109 11.54 -17.48 9.70
N LEU A 110 11.22 -17.00 10.91
CA LEU A 110 11.57 -17.72 12.15
C LEU A 110 10.87 -19.08 12.23
N ALA A 111 9.58 -19.15 11.86
CA ALA A 111 8.86 -20.44 11.84
C ALA A 111 9.44 -21.40 10.79
N ALA A 112 9.87 -20.90 9.64
CA ALA A 112 10.44 -21.72 8.56
C ALA A 112 11.82 -22.33 8.93
N LEU A 113 12.52 -21.76 9.91
CA LEU A 113 13.80 -22.33 10.38
C LEU A 113 13.62 -23.67 11.12
N ASP A 114 12.43 -23.95 11.63
CA ASP A 114 12.10 -25.19 12.32
C ASP A 114 11.55 -26.27 11.37
N GLU A 115 11.44 -26.01 10.05
CA GLU A 115 10.98 -26.98 9.06
C GLU A 115 12.11 -27.95 8.63
N GLU A 116 11.72 -29.08 8.00
CA GLU A 116 12.66 -30.08 7.50
C GLU A 116 13.62 -29.54 6.43
N ASN A 117 13.18 -28.56 5.63
CA ASN A 117 13.99 -27.92 4.60
C ASN A 117 13.96 -26.38 4.72
N PRO A 118 14.65 -25.82 5.72
CA PRO A 118 14.56 -24.39 6.04
C PRO A 118 14.95 -23.47 4.88
N ALA A 119 15.96 -23.84 4.10
CA ALA A 119 16.45 -23.00 3.01
C ALA A 119 15.38 -22.79 1.91
N CYS A 120 14.65 -23.84 1.57
CA CYS A 120 13.59 -23.78 0.57
C CYS A 120 12.40 -22.95 1.09
N ALA A 121 11.96 -23.23 2.33
CA ALA A 121 10.85 -22.53 2.95
C ALA A 121 11.12 -21.02 3.09
N VAL A 122 12.30 -20.62 3.54
CA VAL A 122 12.71 -19.21 3.62
C VAL A 122 12.76 -18.56 2.24
N ALA A 123 13.26 -19.27 1.21
CA ALA A 123 13.31 -18.73 -0.14
C ALA A 123 11.91 -18.45 -0.71
N GLU A 124 10.94 -19.34 -0.47
CA GLU A 124 9.56 -19.15 -0.89
C GLU A 124 8.87 -17.96 -0.15
N ILE A 125 9.08 -17.85 1.16
CA ILE A 125 8.56 -16.73 1.95
C ILE A 125 9.14 -15.40 1.46
N CYS A 126 10.44 -15.32 1.22
CA CYS A 126 11.09 -14.12 0.69
C CYS A 126 10.57 -13.77 -0.71
N LYS A 127 10.37 -14.76 -1.58
CA LYS A 127 9.79 -14.55 -2.91
C LYS A 127 8.37 -14.02 -2.83
N ALA A 128 7.53 -14.58 -1.97
CA ALA A 128 6.16 -14.11 -1.76
C ALA A 128 6.14 -12.66 -1.25
N TYR A 129 7.00 -12.33 -0.28
CA TYR A 129 7.12 -10.97 0.24
C TYR A 129 7.58 -9.97 -0.83
N LEU A 130 8.55 -10.32 -1.66
CA LEU A 130 9.03 -9.46 -2.75
C LEU A 130 7.95 -9.23 -3.81
N LEU A 131 7.14 -10.23 -4.12
CA LEU A 131 6.02 -10.10 -5.05
C LEU A 131 4.92 -9.19 -4.49
N ASP A 132 4.59 -9.31 -3.22
CA ASP A 132 3.61 -8.46 -2.55
C ASP A 132 4.13 -7.01 -2.41
N SER A 133 5.41 -6.84 -2.04
CA SER A 133 6.08 -5.55 -1.91
C SER A 133 6.33 -4.84 -3.24
N ALA A 134 6.61 -5.60 -4.32
CA ALA A 134 6.76 -5.07 -5.67
C ALA A 134 5.42 -4.55 -6.24
N GLY A 135 4.36 -4.68 -5.44
CA GLY A 135 3.05 -4.16 -5.77
C GLY A 135 2.44 -4.91 -6.93
N GLY A 136 1.91 -6.11 -6.67
CA GLY A 136 0.88 -6.72 -7.50
C GLY A 136 -0.42 -5.89 -7.50
N ARG A 137 -0.30 -4.57 -7.39
CA ARG A 137 -1.40 -3.63 -7.51
C ARG A 137 -1.88 -3.70 -8.94
N LEU A 138 -3.08 -4.17 -9.12
CA LEU A 138 -3.86 -3.83 -10.30
C LEU A 138 -3.93 -2.30 -10.36
N LYS A 139 -3.04 -1.70 -11.14
CA LYS A 139 -3.09 -0.25 -11.39
C LYS A 139 -4.40 0.03 -12.10
N SER A 140 -5.13 1.03 -11.66
CA SER A 140 -6.28 1.47 -12.43
C SER A 140 -5.81 1.89 -13.82
N VAL A 141 -6.66 1.73 -14.84
CA VAL A 141 -6.32 2.12 -16.22
C VAL A 141 -5.88 3.59 -16.28
N SER A 142 -6.50 4.46 -15.48
CA SER A 142 -6.11 5.87 -15.36
C SER A 142 -4.71 6.07 -14.78
N GLN A 143 -4.34 5.31 -13.77
CA GLN A 143 -2.98 5.35 -13.20
C GLN A 143 -1.93 4.83 -14.18
N ALA A 144 -2.21 3.71 -14.84
CA ALA A 144 -1.33 3.16 -15.87
C ALA A 144 -1.13 4.13 -17.03
N LEU A 145 -2.20 4.79 -17.50
CA LEU A 145 -2.14 5.82 -18.54
C LEU A 145 -1.33 7.04 -18.09
N THR A 146 -1.53 7.52 -16.87
CA THR A 146 -0.77 8.68 -16.34
C THR A 146 0.71 8.37 -16.22
N GLU A 147 1.07 7.21 -15.71
CA GLU A 147 2.47 6.76 -15.62
C GLU A 147 3.11 6.58 -16.99
N THR A 148 2.36 6.01 -17.96
CA THR A 148 2.83 5.86 -19.34
C THR A 148 3.02 7.22 -20.02
N LEU A 149 2.12 8.17 -19.82
CA LEU A 149 2.28 9.54 -20.34
C LEU A 149 3.46 10.27 -19.69
N GLN A 150 3.66 10.08 -18.39
CA GLN A 150 4.82 10.63 -17.68
C GLN A 150 6.12 10.00 -18.16
N SER A 151 6.18 8.68 -18.39
CA SER A 151 7.36 8.01 -18.93
C SER A 151 7.67 8.46 -20.35
N LEU A 152 6.66 8.59 -21.20
CA LEU A 152 6.82 9.12 -22.56
C LEU A 152 7.34 10.56 -22.58
N SER A 153 6.90 11.40 -21.65
CA SER A 153 7.42 12.78 -21.53
C SER A 153 8.83 12.84 -20.91
N ALA A 154 9.24 11.84 -20.12
CA ALA A 154 10.56 11.75 -19.54
C ALA A 154 11.58 11.09 -20.48
N GLU A 155 11.17 10.27 -21.44
CA GLU A 155 12.03 9.57 -22.41
C GLU A 155 12.83 10.51 -23.32
N GLU A 156 12.38 11.71 -23.55
CA GLU A 156 13.16 12.69 -24.33
C GLU A 156 14.48 13.11 -23.67
N GLN A 157 14.64 12.87 -22.36
CA GLN A 157 15.84 13.33 -21.62
C GLN A 157 16.91 12.24 -21.39
N THR A 158 16.64 10.99 -21.68
CA THR A 158 17.57 9.86 -21.37
C THR A 158 18.17 9.18 -22.60
N ARG A 159 17.96 9.69 -23.81
CA ARG A 159 18.51 9.11 -25.03
C ARG A 159 19.95 9.57 -25.25
N ILE A 160 20.82 8.61 -25.51
CA ILE A 160 22.24 8.89 -25.84
C ILE A 160 22.32 9.07 -27.35
N ASN A 161 22.69 10.27 -27.78
CA ASN A 161 22.88 10.58 -29.19
C ASN A 161 24.20 10.00 -29.69
N THR A 162 24.24 9.57 -30.94
CA THR A 162 25.43 9.01 -31.58
C THR A 162 26.48 10.09 -31.92
N GLY A 163 26.08 11.35 -31.92
CA GLY A 163 26.88 12.48 -32.36
C GLY A 163 26.90 12.70 -33.89
N PHE A 164 26.17 11.84 -34.64
CA PHE A 164 26.02 12.02 -36.10
C PHE A 164 24.59 12.47 -36.40
N PRO A 165 24.35 13.76 -36.74
CA PRO A 165 23.02 14.33 -36.88
C PRO A 165 22.08 13.57 -37.85
N ARG A 166 22.65 13.05 -38.93
CA ARG A 166 21.90 12.25 -39.92
C ARG A 166 21.47 10.87 -39.35
N LEU A 167 22.32 10.27 -38.56
CA LEU A 167 22.02 8.99 -37.91
C LEU A 167 21.03 9.20 -36.78
N ASP A 168 21.19 10.22 -35.98
CA ASP A 168 20.31 10.56 -34.88
C ASP A 168 18.89 10.93 -35.36
N SER A 169 18.75 11.52 -36.56
CA SER A 169 17.43 11.80 -37.14
C SER A 169 16.67 10.52 -37.55
N ILE A 170 17.39 9.40 -37.82
CA ILE A 170 16.80 8.13 -38.21
C ILE A 170 16.56 7.26 -36.97
N VAL A 171 17.58 7.13 -36.10
CA VAL A 171 17.57 6.19 -34.94
C VAL A 171 16.94 6.84 -33.71
N LYS A 172 16.83 8.16 -33.65
CA LYS A 172 16.32 8.96 -32.52
C LYS A 172 17.07 8.72 -31.19
N GLY A 173 18.36 8.35 -31.27
CA GLY A 173 19.18 8.05 -30.10
C GLY A 173 19.01 6.62 -29.57
N PHE A 174 19.81 6.25 -28.60
CA PHE A 174 19.83 4.91 -27.97
C PHE A 174 19.31 5.01 -26.54
N GLU A 175 18.60 3.97 -26.11
CA GLU A 175 18.05 3.87 -24.74
C GLU A 175 18.94 2.97 -23.89
N ALA A 176 18.92 3.20 -22.57
CA ALA A 176 19.64 2.36 -21.63
C ALA A 176 19.11 0.92 -21.68
N GLY A 177 20.03 -0.07 -21.78
CA GLY A 177 19.69 -1.49 -21.86
C GLY A 177 19.48 -2.04 -23.27
N GLN A 178 19.57 -1.23 -24.34
CA GLN A 178 19.52 -1.71 -25.73
C GLN A 178 20.84 -2.35 -26.16
N LEU A 179 20.77 -3.47 -26.85
CA LEU A 179 21.91 -4.07 -27.54
C LEU A 179 22.05 -3.46 -28.93
N ILE A 180 23.19 -2.81 -29.19
CA ILE A 180 23.48 -2.13 -30.45
C ILE A 180 24.55 -2.93 -31.20
N ILE A 181 24.25 -3.37 -32.41
CA ILE A 181 25.18 -4.07 -33.27
C ILE A 181 25.49 -3.18 -34.49
N VAL A 182 26.76 -2.83 -34.65
CA VAL A 182 27.22 -2.07 -35.80
C VAL A 182 27.95 -3.01 -36.75
N GLY A 183 27.41 -3.18 -37.95
CA GLY A 183 28.01 -3.96 -39.02
C GLY A 183 28.55 -3.04 -40.14
N ALA A 184 29.79 -3.29 -40.62
CA ALA A 184 30.34 -2.62 -41.78
C ALA A 184 30.88 -3.66 -42.80
N ARG A 185 30.91 -3.25 -44.05
CA ARG A 185 31.63 -4.05 -45.10
C ARG A 185 33.10 -3.70 -45.06
N PRO A 186 33.99 -4.64 -45.26
CA PRO A 186 35.41 -4.39 -45.36
C PRO A 186 35.78 -3.53 -46.57
#